data_5f9f1ee345d44ee991f082073faf314e
#
_entry.id   5f9f1ee345d44ee991f082073faf314e
#
_cell.length_a   1.000
_cell.length_b   1.000
_cell.length_c   1.000
_cell.angle_alpha   90.00
_cell.angle_beta   90.00
_cell.angle_gamma   90.00
#
_symmetry.space_group_name_H-M   'P 1'
#
loop_
_entity.id
_entity.type
_entity.pdbx_description
1 polymer ?
#
loop_
_entity_poly.entity_id
_entity_poly.type
_entity_poly.pdbx_seq_one_letter_code
_entity_poly.pdbx_strand_id
1 'polypeptide(L)'
;MVSRLAKTTPERIVFSNKLLQFINFKQAMRSRKLSVDNRRGQLRREEIVAVIRPFSALRPPGDRAGEVASVPYDVINTEEARALAANNPLSFLHVSRPEIDLPDATDLHSDPVYRKAFENFEKLIKDCPLLTEEAPSIYLYRLIMGDHEQIGVVACCSIDEYDQDLIRKHERTRRDKEDDRTRHMLVLRAQTGPVFLTYRSSREIDTMMMETTMANAIFDFTAADSIEHTIWRVPDPVRFVHAFREIPFLYIADGHHRAASAARARAELKEQSFGHTGDEEYNFFLAVIFPDDQVQILAYNRALRDLNGLSTGEFFEGLKKSFDVKEDGVDTPKRRGQFGMYLEGRWHTLSLRADAAPPQGTVTSLDVSILQDRVLAPILGINDVRTDKRIDFVGGMRGSKELKRLVDEGKAAVAFSLYPTMMQDLLSVSDAGEIMPPKSTWFEPKLRDGLLIHRI
;
A
#
# COMPACT_ATOMS: atom_id res chain seq x y z
N MET A 1 16.69 58.70 -36.31
CA MET A 1 17.46 57.90 -35.37
C MET A 1 16.66 57.82 -34.07
N VAL A 2 15.87 56.82 -33.88
CA VAL A 2 15.10 56.60 -32.64
C VAL A 2 15.16 55.12 -32.29
N SER A 3 15.68 54.84 -31.11
CA SER A 3 15.87 53.54 -30.50
C SER A 3 14.54 52.81 -30.25
N ARG A 4 14.44 51.55 -30.69
CA ARG A 4 13.36 50.61 -30.27
C ARG A 4 13.79 49.92 -29.00
N LEU A 5 13.18 50.29 -27.89
CA LEU A 5 13.14 49.50 -26.66
C LEU A 5 12.16 48.36 -26.82
N ALA A 6 12.66 47.15 -26.81
CA ALA A 6 11.83 45.93 -26.77
C ALA A 6 11.27 45.77 -25.35
N LYS A 7 9.95 45.84 -25.21
CA LYS A 7 9.23 45.47 -23.98
C LYS A 7 9.30 43.95 -23.81
N THR A 8 10.01 43.47 -22.83
CA THR A 8 9.94 42.07 -22.37
C THR A 8 8.65 41.85 -21.56
N THR A 9 7.80 40.97 -22.01
CA THR A 9 6.55 40.61 -21.34
C THR A 9 6.82 39.70 -20.12
N PRO A 10 5.98 39.74 -19.06
CA PRO A 10 6.16 38.95 -17.84
C PRO A 10 6.21 37.44 -18.05
N GLU A 11 5.59 36.93 -19.09
CA GLU A 11 5.56 35.51 -19.43
C GLU A 11 6.93 34.87 -19.76
N ARG A 12 7.84 35.66 -20.36
CA ARG A 12 9.21 35.16 -20.67
C ARG A 12 10.09 35.00 -19.43
N ILE A 13 9.84 35.75 -18.38
CA ILE A 13 10.61 35.69 -17.13
C ILE A 13 10.19 34.45 -16.32
N VAL A 14 8.91 34.10 -16.32
CA VAL A 14 8.37 32.90 -15.66
C VAL A 14 8.88 31.63 -16.33
N PHE A 15 8.94 31.59 -17.67
CA PHE A 15 9.48 30.43 -18.42
C PHE A 15 10.98 30.23 -18.17
N SER A 16 11.76 31.30 -18.05
CA SER A 16 13.19 31.23 -17.78
C SER A 16 13.50 30.71 -16.37
N ASN A 17 12.73 31.07 -15.36
CA ASN A 17 12.91 30.58 -14.00
C ASN A 17 12.50 29.13 -13.84
N LYS A 18 11.43 28.68 -14.48
CA LYS A 18 11.01 27.25 -14.50
C LYS A 18 12.06 26.38 -15.19
N LEU A 19 12.64 26.84 -16.30
CA LEU A 19 13.69 26.12 -17.02
C LEU A 19 15.00 26.06 -16.20
N LEU A 20 15.36 27.11 -15.49
CA LEU A 20 16.52 27.12 -14.59
C LEU A 20 16.33 26.19 -13.39
N GLN A 21 15.14 26.12 -12.80
CA GLN A 21 14.81 25.17 -11.74
C GLN A 21 14.88 23.73 -12.24
N PHE A 22 14.40 23.45 -13.45
CA PHE A 22 14.47 22.12 -14.07
C PHE A 22 15.91 21.72 -14.41
N ILE A 23 16.73 22.65 -14.89
CA ILE A 23 18.15 22.41 -15.18
C ILE A 23 18.92 22.16 -13.88
N ASN A 24 18.66 22.95 -12.83
CA ASN A 24 19.28 22.78 -11.51
C ASN A 24 18.86 21.47 -10.86
N PHE A 25 17.61 21.04 -11.01
CA PHE A 25 17.11 19.74 -10.57
C PHE A 25 17.82 18.58 -11.30
N LYS A 26 17.91 18.63 -12.64
CA LYS A 26 18.66 17.64 -13.43
C LYS A 26 20.16 17.63 -13.09
N GLN A 27 20.73 18.79 -12.77
CA GLN A 27 22.14 18.90 -12.39
C GLN A 27 22.39 18.35 -10.99
N ALA A 28 21.46 18.56 -10.04
CA ALA A 28 21.49 17.97 -8.70
C ALA A 28 21.33 16.42 -8.74
N MET A 29 20.54 15.92 -9.69
CA MET A 29 20.38 14.47 -9.90
C MET A 29 21.57 13.83 -10.66
N ARG A 30 22.25 14.58 -11.54
CA ARG A 30 23.45 14.11 -12.28
C ARG A 30 24.75 14.13 -11.47
N SER A 31 24.82 14.84 -10.35
CA SER A 31 26.02 14.93 -9.50
C SER A 31 26.34 13.64 -8.71
N ARG A 32 25.59 12.56 -8.95
CA ARG A 32 25.84 11.21 -8.39
C ARG A 32 26.95 10.40 -9.09
N LYS A 33 27.72 10.99 -9.99
CA LYS A 33 28.95 10.35 -10.48
C LYS A 33 30.12 10.76 -9.59
N LEU A 34 30.56 9.81 -8.73
CA LEU A 34 31.87 9.67 -8.10
C LEU A 34 32.71 10.98 -8.04
N SER A 35 32.62 11.73 -6.96
CA SER A 35 33.69 12.67 -6.61
C SER A 35 34.73 11.89 -5.80
N VAL A 36 35.84 11.55 -6.45
CA VAL A 36 37.04 11.08 -5.76
C VAL A 36 37.68 12.31 -5.13
N ASP A 37 37.56 12.43 -3.80
CA ASP A 37 38.40 13.38 -3.06
C ASP A 37 39.82 12.81 -2.93
N ASN A 38 40.70 13.32 -3.78
CA ASN A 38 42.06 12.84 -3.96
C ASN A 38 42.98 13.13 -2.75
N ARG A 39 42.49 13.57 -1.57
CA ARG A 39 43.32 13.93 -0.43
C ARG A 39 43.44 12.89 0.69
N ARG A 40 42.60 11.84 0.70
CA ARG A 40 42.67 10.81 1.79
C ARG A 40 42.31 9.39 1.40
N GLY A 41 42.31 8.94 0.18
CA GLY A 41 42.21 7.50 -0.14
C GLY A 41 41.07 6.68 0.54
N GLN A 42 40.10 7.34 1.18
CA GLN A 42 38.95 6.74 1.79
C GLN A 42 37.78 6.87 0.82
N LEU A 43 37.35 5.75 0.26
CA LEU A 43 36.03 5.61 -0.33
C LEU A 43 35.02 6.03 0.75
N ARG A 44 34.43 7.24 0.65
CA ARG A 44 33.18 7.48 1.35
C ARG A 44 32.23 6.43 0.80
N ARG A 45 31.74 5.55 1.67
CA ARG A 45 30.50 4.81 1.40
C ARG A 45 29.49 5.90 1.01
N GLU A 46 28.98 5.86 -0.22
CA GLU A 46 27.81 6.64 -0.55
C GLU A 46 26.78 6.31 0.52
N GLU A 47 26.33 7.31 1.24
CA GLU A 47 25.30 7.12 2.26
C GLU A 47 24.08 6.60 1.55
N ILE A 48 23.70 5.39 1.89
CA ILE A 48 22.55 4.68 1.34
C ILE A 48 21.33 5.35 1.97
N VAL A 49 20.57 6.11 1.19
CA VAL A 49 19.46 6.96 1.66
C VAL A 49 18.26 6.80 0.75
N ALA A 50 17.07 6.96 1.30
CA ALA A 50 15.84 6.87 0.52
C ALA A 50 15.75 8.01 -0.50
N VAL A 51 15.45 7.66 -1.75
CA VAL A 51 15.29 8.61 -2.85
C VAL A 51 13.84 8.67 -3.28
N ILE A 52 13.24 9.83 -3.07
CA ILE A 52 11.94 10.16 -3.65
C ILE A 52 12.12 11.11 -4.83
N ARG A 53 11.25 10.99 -5.83
CA ARG A 53 11.27 11.79 -7.06
C ARG A 53 9.91 12.45 -7.30
N PRO A 54 9.87 13.76 -7.59
CA PRO A 54 8.68 14.40 -8.12
C PRO A 54 8.30 13.79 -9.48
N PHE A 55 7.01 13.74 -9.80
CA PHE A 55 6.50 13.20 -11.06
C PHE A 55 5.39 14.08 -11.64
N SER A 56 5.17 13.97 -12.95
CA SER A 56 4.06 14.64 -13.64
C SER A 56 2.82 13.75 -13.57
N ALA A 57 2.00 13.97 -12.54
CA ALA A 57 0.80 13.15 -12.35
C ALA A 57 -0.23 13.38 -13.45
N LEU A 58 -0.86 12.30 -13.90
CA LEU A 58 -2.14 12.33 -14.59
C LEU A 58 -3.23 12.18 -13.53
N ARG A 59 -4.17 13.14 -13.45
CA ARG A 59 -5.18 13.21 -12.38
C ARG A 59 -6.52 13.74 -12.87
N PRO A 60 -7.64 13.42 -12.20
CA PRO A 60 -8.92 14.05 -12.51
C PRO A 60 -8.95 15.54 -12.16
N PRO A 61 -9.90 16.32 -12.72
CA PRO A 61 -10.26 17.62 -12.18
C PRO A 61 -10.72 17.52 -10.72
N GLY A 62 -10.53 18.59 -9.93
CA GLY A 62 -10.81 18.57 -8.50
C GLY A 62 -12.24 18.19 -8.13
N ASP A 63 -13.20 18.70 -8.90
CA ASP A 63 -14.64 18.46 -8.74
C ASP A 63 -15.09 17.05 -9.15
N ARG A 64 -14.24 16.27 -9.86
CA ARG A 64 -14.52 14.91 -10.31
C ARG A 64 -13.76 13.84 -9.55
N ALA A 65 -12.84 14.24 -8.65
CA ALA A 65 -11.94 13.33 -7.96
C ALA A 65 -12.70 12.23 -7.18
N GLY A 66 -13.79 12.58 -6.48
CA GLY A 66 -14.60 11.62 -5.72
C GLY A 66 -15.36 10.61 -6.59
N GLU A 67 -15.70 10.98 -7.86
CA GLU A 67 -16.34 10.07 -8.80
C GLU A 67 -15.33 9.09 -9.41
N VAL A 68 -14.09 9.53 -9.62
CA VAL A 68 -13.02 8.70 -10.21
C VAL A 68 -12.40 7.77 -9.18
N ALA A 69 -12.15 8.26 -7.95
CA ALA A 69 -11.48 7.52 -6.91
C ALA A 69 -12.11 6.15 -6.62
N SER A 70 -11.32 5.11 -6.57
CA SER A 70 -11.80 3.77 -6.21
C SER A 70 -10.93 3.10 -5.16
N VAL A 71 -11.51 2.15 -4.43
CA VAL A 71 -10.76 1.27 -3.55
C VAL A 71 -9.75 0.43 -4.35
N PRO A 72 -8.64 -0.02 -3.75
CA PRO A 72 -7.68 -0.88 -4.43
C PRO A 72 -8.32 -2.17 -4.93
N TYR A 73 -7.83 -2.66 -6.06
CA TYR A 73 -8.36 -3.84 -6.76
C TYR A 73 -8.37 -5.12 -5.93
N ASP A 74 -7.50 -5.23 -4.94
CA ASP A 74 -7.22 -6.44 -4.14
C ASP A 74 -7.98 -6.53 -2.82
N VAL A 75 -8.78 -5.52 -2.48
CA VAL A 75 -9.59 -5.50 -1.25
C VAL A 75 -11.06 -5.87 -1.46
N ILE A 76 -11.48 -6.02 -2.72
CA ILE A 76 -12.85 -6.35 -3.12
C ILE A 76 -12.88 -7.47 -4.16
N ASN A 77 -13.97 -8.25 -4.18
CA ASN A 77 -14.23 -9.24 -5.23
C ASN A 77 -14.93 -8.60 -6.46
N THR A 78 -15.16 -9.40 -7.51
CA THR A 78 -15.76 -8.90 -8.76
C THR A 78 -17.20 -8.43 -8.59
N GLU A 79 -18.00 -9.09 -7.75
CA GLU A 79 -19.39 -8.69 -7.47
C GLU A 79 -19.44 -7.38 -6.69
N GLU A 80 -18.59 -7.24 -5.67
CA GLU A 80 -18.44 -6.00 -4.90
C GLU A 80 -17.96 -4.85 -5.80
N ALA A 81 -16.98 -5.10 -6.68
CA ALA A 81 -16.50 -4.11 -7.64
C ALA A 81 -17.61 -3.64 -8.59
N ARG A 82 -18.41 -4.57 -9.12
CA ARG A 82 -19.55 -4.27 -10.01
C ARG A 82 -20.62 -3.44 -9.27
N ALA A 83 -20.91 -3.80 -8.01
CA ALA A 83 -21.86 -3.04 -7.20
C ALA A 83 -21.37 -1.62 -6.89
N LEU A 84 -20.08 -1.44 -6.58
CA LEU A 84 -19.49 -0.14 -6.29
C LEU A 84 -19.39 0.76 -7.53
N ALA A 85 -19.14 0.18 -8.71
CA ALA A 85 -19.08 0.92 -9.98
C ALA A 85 -20.47 1.14 -10.62
N ALA A 86 -21.52 0.51 -10.08
CA ALA A 86 -22.88 0.64 -10.63
C ALA A 86 -23.31 2.12 -10.68
N ASN A 87 -23.78 2.55 -11.84
CA ASN A 87 -24.22 3.94 -12.10
C ASN A 87 -23.11 5.01 -12.01
N ASN A 88 -21.83 4.61 -11.92
CA ASN A 88 -20.70 5.53 -11.97
C ASN A 88 -19.73 5.16 -13.12
N PRO A 89 -19.95 5.66 -14.34
CA PRO A 89 -19.11 5.35 -15.50
C PRO A 89 -17.69 5.93 -15.41
N LEU A 90 -17.43 6.82 -14.45
CA LEU A 90 -16.11 7.40 -14.19
C LEU A 90 -15.33 6.64 -13.12
N SER A 91 -15.94 5.68 -12.43
CA SER A 91 -15.25 4.89 -11.40
C SER A 91 -13.99 4.24 -11.95
N PHE A 92 -12.88 4.44 -11.26
CA PHE A 92 -11.61 3.83 -11.65
C PHE A 92 -11.63 2.30 -11.56
N LEU A 93 -12.66 1.70 -10.93
CA LEU A 93 -12.87 0.25 -10.94
C LEU A 93 -13.03 -0.31 -12.35
N HIS A 94 -13.58 0.44 -13.30
CA HIS A 94 -13.63 0.02 -14.70
C HIS A 94 -12.23 -0.18 -15.31
N VAL A 95 -11.22 0.49 -14.79
CA VAL A 95 -9.81 0.36 -15.21
C VAL A 95 -9.07 -0.68 -14.39
N SER A 96 -9.19 -0.65 -13.05
CA SER A 96 -8.44 -1.53 -12.15
C SER A 96 -9.03 -2.94 -12.02
N ARG A 97 -10.34 -3.11 -12.31
CA ARG A 97 -11.14 -4.33 -12.29
C ARG A 97 -11.99 -4.47 -13.57
N PRO A 98 -11.35 -4.45 -14.77
CA PRO A 98 -12.07 -4.32 -16.05
C PRO A 98 -13.01 -5.49 -16.38
N GLU A 99 -12.87 -6.62 -15.70
CA GLU A 99 -13.75 -7.78 -15.83
C GLU A 99 -15.20 -7.48 -15.40
N ILE A 100 -15.45 -6.39 -14.64
CA ILE A 100 -16.83 -5.99 -14.30
C ILE A 100 -17.65 -5.58 -15.52
N ASP A 101 -16.97 -5.21 -16.61
CA ASP A 101 -17.58 -4.80 -17.89
C ASP A 101 -17.57 -5.94 -18.93
N LEU A 102 -17.22 -7.16 -18.52
CA LEU A 102 -17.16 -8.34 -19.37
C LEU A 102 -18.15 -9.41 -18.88
N PRO A 103 -18.49 -10.40 -19.74
CA PRO A 103 -19.31 -11.54 -19.33
C PRO A 103 -18.69 -12.32 -18.17
N ASP A 104 -19.51 -12.83 -17.24
CA ASP A 104 -19.06 -13.54 -16.04
C ASP A 104 -18.19 -14.78 -16.33
N ALA A 105 -18.35 -15.41 -17.48
CA ALA A 105 -17.53 -16.54 -17.90
C ALA A 105 -16.13 -16.17 -18.41
N THR A 106 -15.77 -14.88 -18.41
CA THR A 106 -14.47 -14.41 -18.92
C THR A 106 -13.35 -14.82 -17.96
N ASP A 107 -12.32 -15.47 -18.46
CA ASP A 107 -11.11 -15.74 -17.68
C ASP A 107 -10.44 -14.41 -17.29
N LEU A 108 -10.29 -14.18 -15.98
CA LEU A 108 -9.78 -12.92 -15.39
C LEU A 108 -8.36 -12.56 -15.83
N HIS A 109 -7.60 -13.52 -16.35
CA HIS A 109 -6.22 -13.33 -16.80
C HIS A 109 -6.06 -13.40 -18.33
N SER A 110 -7.17 -13.39 -19.06
CA SER A 110 -7.19 -13.45 -20.53
C SER A 110 -6.95 -12.08 -21.18
N ASP A 111 -6.49 -12.08 -22.46
CA ASP A 111 -6.22 -10.86 -23.24
C ASP A 111 -7.41 -9.87 -23.30
N PRO A 112 -8.67 -10.30 -23.42
CA PRO A 112 -9.82 -9.40 -23.42
C PRO A 112 -9.89 -8.52 -22.18
N VAL A 113 -9.51 -9.02 -20.99
CA VAL A 113 -9.56 -8.27 -19.73
C VAL A 113 -8.60 -7.09 -19.77
N TYR A 114 -7.34 -7.31 -20.16
CA TYR A 114 -6.35 -6.23 -20.23
C TYR A 114 -6.64 -5.24 -21.36
N ARG A 115 -7.17 -5.72 -22.50
CA ARG A 115 -7.67 -4.83 -23.56
C ARG A 115 -8.79 -3.95 -23.06
N LYS A 116 -9.71 -4.52 -22.29
CA LYS A 116 -10.81 -3.77 -21.68
C LYS A 116 -10.32 -2.73 -20.68
N ALA A 117 -9.29 -3.04 -19.88
CA ALA A 117 -8.65 -2.06 -19.02
C ALA A 117 -8.12 -0.85 -19.80
N PHE A 118 -7.44 -1.10 -20.92
CA PHE A 118 -6.94 -0.06 -21.80
C PHE A 118 -8.06 0.79 -22.42
N GLU A 119 -9.09 0.14 -22.98
CA GLU A 119 -10.25 0.82 -23.57
C GLU A 119 -10.95 1.71 -22.53
N ASN A 120 -11.14 1.21 -21.31
CA ASN A 120 -11.75 1.95 -20.22
C ASN A 120 -10.88 3.12 -19.73
N PHE A 121 -9.56 2.95 -19.72
CA PHE A 121 -8.64 4.01 -19.37
C PHE A 121 -8.64 5.14 -20.38
N GLU A 122 -8.57 4.82 -21.68
CA GLU A 122 -8.68 5.80 -22.77
C GLU A 122 -10.04 6.51 -22.76
N LYS A 123 -11.12 5.76 -22.47
CA LYS A 123 -12.45 6.32 -22.32
C LYS A 123 -12.52 7.29 -21.14
N LEU A 124 -11.96 6.91 -19.98
CA LEU A 124 -11.91 7.78 -18.80
C LEU A 124 -11.15 9.08 -19.09
N ILE A 125 -9.98 9.01 -19.76
CA ILE A 125 -9.22 10.20 -20.17
C ILE A 125 -10.05 11.14 -21.04
N LYS A 126 -10.92 10.60 -21.89
CA LYS A 126 -11.79 11.38 -22.79
C LYS A 126 -13.02 11.94 -22.09
N ASP A 127 -13.70 11.13 -21.29
CA ASP A 127 -15.03 11.46 -20.71
C ASP A 127 -14.88 12.30 -19.43
N CYS A 128 -13.80 12.09 -18.68
CA CYS A 128 -13.37 12.93 -17.58
C CYS A 128 -12.00 13.48 -17.95
N PRO A 129 -11.88 14.67 -18.59
CA PRO A 129 -10.61 15.11 -19.15
C PRO A 129 -9.53 15.19 -18.07
N LEU A 130 -8.78 14.09 -17.96
CA LEU A 130 -7.70 13.99 -16.98
C LEU A 130 -6.63 15.01 -17.29
N LEU A 131 -6.14 15.67 -16.26
CA LEU A 131 -5.14 16.72 -16.35
C LEU A 131 -3.75 16.11 -16.16
N THR A 132 -2.85 16.36 -17.11
CA THR A 132 -1.42 16.07 -16.91
C THR A 132 -0.76 17.29 -16.29
N GLU A 133 -0.11 17.14 -15.14
CA GLU A 133 0.61 18.22 -14.50
C GLU A 133 1.80 18.65 -15.37
N GLU A 134 1.89 19.97 -15.64
CA GLU A 134 2.92 20.54 -16.51
C GLU A 134 4.35 20.38 -15.94
N ALA A 135 4.48 20.36 -14.63
CA ALA A 135 5.76 20.22 -13.94
C ALA A 135 5.72 19.06 -12.94
N PRO A 136 6.81 18.27 -12.84
CA PRO A 136 6.94 17.25 -11.83
C PRO A 136 6.74 17.83 -10.42
N SER A 137 5.90 17.19 -9.63
CA SER A 137 5.53 17.62 -8.29
C SER A 137 5.54 16.47 -7.30
N ILE A 138 5.59 16.81 -6.03
CA ILE A 138 5.28 15.95 -4.89
C ILE A 138 3.92 16.41 -4.37
N TYR A 139 3.15 15.48 -3.79
CA TYR A 139 1.86 15.80 -3.20
C TYR A 139 1.81 15.33 -1.77
N LEU A 140 0.89 15.88 -0.97
CA LEU A 140 0.49 15.32 0.31
C LEU A 140 -0.89 14.70 0.15
N TYR A 141 -1.09 13.54 0.77
CA TYR A 141 -2.35 12.83 0.78
C TYR A 141 -2.76 12.55 2.21
N ARG A 142 -3.82 13.21 2.67
CA ARG A 142 -4.45 13.00 3.97
C ARG A 142 -5.64 12.08 3.83
N LEU A 143 -5.77 11.15 4.78
CA LEU A 143 -6.94 10.31 4.97
C LEU A 143 -7.42 10.46 6.42
N ILE A 144 -8.75 10.62 6.59
CA ILE A 144 -9.39 10.62 7.91
C ILE A 144 -10.44 9.51 7.94
N MET A 145 -10.34 8.63 8.94
CA MET A 145 -11.27 7.52 9.20
C MET A 145 -11.70 7.56 10.66
N GLY A 146 -12.88 8.12 10.94
CA GLY A 146 -13.33 8.40 12.30
C GLY A 146 -12.37 9.36 13.01
N ASP A 147 -11.78 8.93 14.12
CA ASP A 147 -10.82 9.74 14.89
C ASP A 147 -9.36 9.55 14.41
N HIS A 148 -9.12 8.67 13.43
CA HIS A 148 -7.78 8.41 12.92
C HIS A 148 -7.48 9.29 11.70
N GLU A 149 -6.40 10.08 11.78
CA GLU A 149 -5.86 10.90 10.70
C GLU A 149 -4.43 10.45 10.36
N GLN A 150 -4.14 10.35 9.06
CA GLN A 150 -2.78 10.10 8.56
C GLN A 150 -2.51 10.95 7.32
N ILE A 151 -1.30 11.51 7.22
CA ILE A 151 -0.85 12.30 6.09
C ILE A 151 0.43 11.68 5.53
N GLY A 152 0.45 11.39 4.23
CA GLY A 152 1.60 10.82 3.55
C GLY A 152 2.10 11.68 2.39
N VAL A 153 3.38 11.53 2.08
CA VAL A 153 4.03 12.16 0.94
C VAL A 153 3.85 11.28 -0.29
N VAL A 154 3.24 11.81 -1.35
CA VAL A 154 3.08 11.10 -2.64
C VAL A 154 4.22 11.48 -3.56
N ALA A 155 5.00 10.49 -3.94
CA ALA A 155 6.15 10.64 -4.82
C ALA A 155 6.43 9.33 -5.57
N CYS A 156 7.36 9.36 -6.52
CA CYS A 156 7.91 8.16 -7.12
C CYS A 156 9.17 7.71 -6.37
N CYS A 157 9.26 6.41 -6.08
CA CYS A 157 10.38 5.78 -5.39
C CYS A 157 11.21 4.92 -6.36
N SER A 158 12.51 4.82 -6.12
CA SER A 158 13.44 4.10 -6.99
C SER A 158 13.23 2.59 -6.93
N ILE A 159 13.11 1.95 -8.10
CA ILE A 159 13.09 0.48 -8.21
C ILE A 159 14.47 -0.11 -7.88
N ASP A 160 15.57 0.60 -8.14
CA ASP A 160 16.90 0.15 -7.73
C ASP A 160 17.00 0.02 -6.20
N GLU A 161 16.39 0.95 -5.45
CA GLU A 161 16.34 0.88 -3.98
C GLU A 161 15.43 -0.26 -3.49
N TYR A 162 14.36 -0.56 -4.22
CA TYR A 162 13.53 -1.72 -3.96
C TYR A 162 14.31 -3.03 -4.19
N ASP A 163 15.10 -3.14 -5.25
CA ASP A 163 15.91 -4.32 -5.56
C ASP A 163 17.08 -4.50 -4.57
N GLN A 164 17.61 -3.40 -4.01
CA GLN A 164 18.70 -3.38 -3.03
C GLN A 164 18.21 -3.50 -1.57
N ASP A 165 16.91 -3.74 -1.34
CA ASP A 165 16.27 -3.79 -0.01
C ASP A 165 16.46 -2.52 0.85
N LEU A 166 16.62 -1.35 0.23
CA LEU A 166 16.53 -0.05 0.89
C LEU A 166 15.06 0.32 1.12
N ILE A 167 14.18 -0.16 0.24
CA ILE A 167 12.74 -0.23 0.44
C ILE A 167 12.45 -1.65 0.92
N ARG A 168 12.31 -1.81 2.23
CA ARG A 168 12.27 -3.09 2.93
C ARG A 168 10.92 -3.77 2.81
N LYS A 169 10.96 -5.10 2.81
CA LYS A 169 9.81 -5.97 2.59
C LYS A 169 9.56 -6.81 3.83
N HIS A 170 8.30 -7.09 4.12
CA HIS A 170 7.92 -8.00 5.21
C HIS A 170 6.97 -9.13 4.77
N GLU A 171 6.57 -9.14 3.49
CA GLU A 171 5.68 -10.15 2.91
C GLU A 171 6.23 -10.67 1.58
N ARG A 172 6.05 -11.97 1.32
CA ARG A 172 6.37 -12.59 0.02
C ARG A 172 5.22 -12.38 -0.95
N THR A 173 5.57 -11.98 -2.16
CA THR A 173 4.61 -11.83 -3.24
C THR A 173 4.27 -13.19 -3.90
N ARG A 174 3.12 -13.24 -4.55
CA ARG A 174 2.65 -14.40 -5.32
C ARG A 174 2.84 -14.11 -6.81
N ARG A 175 3.43 -15.06 -7.53
CA ARG A 175 3.78 -14.90 -8.93
C ARG A 175 2.56 -14.63 -9.82
N ASP A 176 1.43 -15.32 -9.58
CA ASP A 176 0.18 -15.11 -10.32
C ASP A 176 -0.32 -13.66 -10.21
N LYS A 177 -0.19 -13.04 -9.01
CA LYS A 177 -0.57 -11.65 -8.79
C LYS A 177 0.42 -10.66 -9.40
N GLU A 178 1.70 -10.98 -9.37
CA GLU A 178 2.71 -10.18 -10.05
C GLU A 178 2.51 -10.22 -11.57
N ASP A 179 2.29 -11.39 -12.15
CA ASP A 179 2.05 -11.56 -13.60
C ASP A 179 0.87 -10.70 -14.04
N ASP A 180 -0.23 -10.75 -13.31
CA ASP A 180 -1.44 -9.97 -13.57
C ASP A 180 -1.17 -8.45 -13.53
N ARG A 181 -0.56 -7.96 -12.46
CA ARG A 181 -0.35 -6.51 -12.30
C ARG A 181 0.77 -5.98 -13.21
N THR A 182 1.80 -6.76 -13.48
CA THR A 182 2.83 -6.40 -14.47
C THR A 182 2.19 -6.19 -15.83
N ARG A 183 1.38 -7.14 -16.29
CA ARG A 183 0.67 -7.04 -17.54
C ARG A 183 -0.26 -5.84 -17.61
N HIS A 184 -1.02 -5.59 -16.54
CA HIS A 184 -1.89 -4.41 -16.44
C HIS A 184 -1.10 -3.10 -16.59
N MET A 185 0.03 -2.95 -15.88
CA MET A 185 0.92 -1.78 -16.00
C MET A 185 1.47 -1.60 -17.42
N LEU A 186 1.93 -2.67 -18.03
CA LEU A 186 2.50 -2.64 -19.39
C LEU A 186 1.48 -2.24 -20.45
N VAL A 187 0.24 -2.73 -20.32
CA VAL A 187 -0.85 -2.40 -21.26
C VAL A 187 -1.29 -0.96 -21.11
N LEU A 188 -1.44 -0.45 -19.87
CA LEU A 188 -1.84 0.93 -19.61
C LEU A 188 -0.69 1.93 -19.78
N ARG A 189 0.57 1.48 -19.78
CA ARG A 189 1.75 2.35 -19.66
C ARG A 189 1.64 3.31 -18.47
N ALA A 190 1.09 2.82 -17.36
CA ALA A 190 0.80 3.62 -16.18
C ALA A 190 0.74 2.77 -14.90
N GLN A 191 1.10 3.37 -13.79
CA GLN A 191 0.89 2.89 -12.43
C GLN A 191 -0.29 3.67 -11.85
N THR A 192 -1.36 2.99 -11.55
CA THR A 192 -2.68 3.57 -11.26
C THR A 192 -3.08 3.52 -9.80
N GLY A 193 -2.40 2.65 -9.03
CA GLY A 193 -2.58 2.50 -7.58
C GLY A 193 -1.24 2.65 -6.87
N PRO A 194 -1.11 3.57 -5.91
CA PRO A 194 0.14 3.80 -5.21
C PRO A 194 0.49 2.65 -4.26
N VAL A 195 1.79 2.40 -4.07
CA VAL A 195 2.29 1.55 -3.00
C VAL A 195 2.21 2.33 -1.69
N PHE A 196 1.77 1.70 -0.63
CA PHE A 196 1.75 2.28 0.71
C PHE A 196 3.10 2.00 1.38
N LEU A 197 3.92 3.02 1.54
CA LEU A 197 5.19 2.96 2.26
C LEU A 197 5.09 3.64 3.61
N THR A 198 6.01 3.29 4.50
CA THR A 198 6.21 4.01 5.75
C THR A 198 7.69 4.25 6.00
N TYR A 199 8.01 5.23 6.85
CA TYR A 199 9.35 5.58 7.31
C TYR A 199 9.31 5.93 8.80
N ARG A 200 10.45 5.84 9.48
CA ARG A 200 10.57 6.30 10.86
C ARG A 200 10.42 7.82 10.90
N SER A 201 9.43 8.31 11.62
CA SER A 201 9.00 9.72 11.62
C SER A 201 10.16 10.72 11.76
N SER A 202 10.04 11.84 11.08
CA SER A 202 11.03 12.92 11.03
C SER A 202 10.35 14.26 11.29
N ARG A 203 10.76 14.94 12.36
CA ARG A 203 10.20 16.25 12.71
C ARG A 203 10.34 17.30 11.60
N GLU A 204 11.40 17.22 10.80
CA GLU A 204 11.59 18.12 9.66
C GLU A 204 10.52 17.92 8.61
N ILE A 205 10.28 16.63 8.23
CA ILE A 205 9.25 16.27 7.23
C ILE A 205 7.86 16.62 7.77
N ASP A 206 7.58 16.35 9.03
CA ASP A 206 6.29 16.66 9.66
C ASP A 206 6.01 18.17 9.62
N THR A 207 7.02 19.01 9.91
CA THR A 207 6.90 20.47 9.82
C THR A 207 6.56 20.92 8.40
N MET A 208 7.25 20.38 7.39
CA MET A 208 6.99 20.70 5.99
C MET A 208 5.60 20.22 5.52
N MET A 209 5.13 19.08 6.02
CA MET A 209 3.76 18.61 5.75
C MET A 209 2.74 19.58 6.34
N MET A 210 2.90 20.00 7.60
CA MET A 210 2.03 20.98 8.23
C MET A 210 2.01 22.31 7.47
N GLU A 211 3.17 22.84 7.06
CA GLU A 211 3.26 24.06 6.25
C GLU A 211 2.48 23.92 4.93
N THR A 212 2.57 22.77 4.28
CA THR A 212 1.91 22.51 2.98
C THR A 212 0.39 22.42 3.13
N THR A 213 -0.12 21.84 4.22
CA THR A 213 -1.57 21.69 4.45
C THR A 213 -2.30 23.00 4.73
N MET A 214 -1.57 24.09 4.98
CA MET A 214 -2.15 25.44 5.08
C MET A 214 -2.57 26.04 3.72
N ALA A 215 -2.15 25.44 2.61
CA ALA A 215 -2.55 25.86 1.27
C ALA A 215 -3.91 25.25 0.86
N ASN A 216 -4.45 25.72 -0.27
CA ASN A 216 -5.66 25.12 -0.84
C ASN A 216 -5.36 23.70 -1.37
N ALA A 217 -6.21 22.75 -1.01
CA ALA A 217 -6.15 21.40 -1.54
C ALA A 217 -6.54 21.38 -3.02
N ILE A 218 -5.97 20.43 -3.77
CA ILE A 218 -6.39 20.15 -5.16
C ILE A 218 -7.55 19.15 -5.21
N PHE A 219 -7.67 18.30 -4.18
CA PHE A 219 -8.80 17.40 -3.95
C PHE A 219 -9.21 17.50 -2.48
N ASP A 220 -10.52 17.48 -2.26
CA ASP A 220 -11.11 17.39 -0.92
C ASP A 220 -12.52 16.81 -1.05
N PHE A 221 -12.69 15.53 -0.63
CA PHE A 221 -13.97 14.82 -0.75
C PHE A 221 -14.08 13.71 0.30
N THR A 222 -15.31 13.35 0.63
CA THR A 222 -15.64 12.18 1.44
C THR A 222 -16.13 11.05 0.53
N ALA A 223 -15.51 9.87 0.63
CA ALA A 223 -15.90 8.69 -0.13
C ALA A 223 -17.14 8.01 0.48
N ALA A 224 -17.75 7.06 -0.26
CA ALA A 224 -18.97 6.36 0.16
C ALA A 224 -18.82 5.55 1.46
N ASP A 225 -17.60 5.17 1.82
CA ASP A 225 -17.24 4.49 3.07
C ASP A 225 -16.94 5.46 4.23
N SER A 226 -17.28 6.74 4.06
CA SER A 226 -17.10 7.82 5.03
C SER A 226 -15.64 8.16 5.35
N ILE A 227 -14.70 7.73 4.52
CA ILE A 227 -13.30 8.14 4.62
C ILE A 227 -13.13 9.47 3.87
N GLU A 228 -12.50 10.45 4.53
CA GLU A 228 -12.17 11.73 3.94
C GLU A 228 -10.80 11.65 3.24
N HIS A 229 -10.74 12.22 2.05
CA HIS A 229 -9.55 12.24 1.20
C HIS A 229 -9.21 13.66 0.80
N THR A 230 -8.04 14.15 1.21
CA THR A 230 -7.57 15.48 0.84
C THR A 230 -6.17 15.38 0.24
N ILE A 231 -5.95 16.03 -0.91
CA ILE A 231 -4.64 16.05 -1.57
C ILE A 231 -4.20 17.49 -1.81
N TRP A 232 -2.95 17.79 -1.44
CA TRP A 232 -2.29 19.06 -1.72
C TRP A 232 -1.13 18.85 -2.67
N ARG A 233 -0.87 19.84 -3.50
CA ARG A 233 0.39 19.94 -4.26
C ARG A 233 1.44 20.65 -3.43
N VAL A 234 2.61 20.05 -3.31
CA VAL A 234 3.74 20.65 -2.58
C VAL A 234 4.32 21.81 -3.38
N PRO A 235 4.40 23.03 -2.81
CA PRO A 235 4.93 24.21 -3.52
C PRO A 235 6.43 24.08 -3.85
N ASP A 236 7.22 23.51 -2.96
CA ASP A 236 8.66 23.29 -3.11
C ASP A 236 9.02 21.81 -2.92
N PRO A 237 8.93 20.99 -4.00
CA PRO A 237 9.23 19.57 -3.91
C PRO A 237 10.70 19.28 -3.61
N VAL A 238 11.60 20.22 -3.87
CA VAL A 238 13.05 20.03 -3.66
C VAL A 238 13.37 19.88 -2.18
N ARG A 239 12.69 20.63 -1.30
CA ARG A 239 12.87 20.49 0.16
C ARG A 239 12.54 19.07 0.64
N PHE A 240 11.43 18.47 0.17
CA PHE A 240 11.07 17.10 0.50
C PHE A 240 12.10 16.09 -0.02
N VAL A 241 12.56 16.24 -1.26
CA VAL A 241 13.62 15.38 -1.81
C VAL A 241 14.89 15.44 -0.96
N HIS A 242 15.27 16.62 -0.45
CA HIS A 242 16.43 16.76 0.44
C HIS A 242 16.21 16.13 1.80
N ALA A 243 15.06 16.37 2.43
CA ALA A 243 14.75 15.82 3.75
C ALA A 243 14.68 14.28 3.75
N PHE A 244 14.16 13.68 2.68
CA PHE A 244 14.14 12.21 2.55
C PHE A 244 15.52 11.57 2.36
N ARG A 245 16.55 12.33 2.01
CA ARG A 245 17.93 11.82 1.99
C ARG A 245 18.48 11.49 3.39
N GLU A 246 17.86 12.03 4.43
CA GLU A 246 18.20 11.70 5.82
C GLU A 246 17.45 10.45 6.33
N ILE A 247 16.52 9.91 5.53
CA ILE A 247 15.77 8.70 5.86
C ILE A 247 16.53 7.47 5.34
N PRO A 248 17.04 6.61 6.22
CA PRO A 248 17.91 5.52 5.79
C PRO A 248 17.17 4.39 5.06
N PHE A 249 15.90 4.12 5.44
CA PHE A 249 15.08 3.05 4.87
C PHE A 249 13.62 3.46 4.75
N LEU A 250 12.98 3.00 3.69
CA LEU A 250 11.53 2.93 3.57
C LEU A 250 11.07 1.48 3.79
N TYR A 251 9.80 1.32 4.17
CA TYR A 251 9.22 0.01 4.44
C TYR A 251 7.90 -0.11 3.68
N ILE A 252 7.69 -1.21 2.96
CA ILE A 252 6.40 -1.46 2.33
C ILE A 252 5.41 -1.85 3.44
N ALA A 253 4.38 -1.03 3.63
CA ALA A 253 3.26 -1.32 4.50
C ALA A 253 2.21 -2.17 3.75
N ASP A 254 1.75 -1.70 2.59
CA ASP A 254 0.80 -2.40 1.73
C ASP A 254 1.19 -2.22 0.25
N GLY A 255 0.83 -3.19 -0.59
CA GLY A 255 1.12 -3.14 -2.03
C GLY A 255 2.43 -3.81 -2.45
N HIS A 256 2.90 -4.84 -1.73
CA HIS A 256 4.07 -5.63 -2.13
C HIS A 256 3.99 -6.14 -3.58
N HIS A 257 2.80 -6.60 -4.03
CA HIS A 257 2.59 -7.02 -5.42
C HIS A 257 2.71 -5.84 -6.40
N ARG A 258 2.26 -4.64 -6.03
CA ARG A 258 2.38 -3.42 -6.87
C ARG A 258 3.85 -3.03 -7.07
N ALA A 259 4.66 -3.03 -6.00
CA ALA A 259 6.08 -2.74 -6.07
C ALA A 259 6.85 -3.81 -6.88
N ALA A 260 6.59 -5.10 -6.62
CA ALA A 260 7.20 -6.20 -7.37
C ALA A 260 6.84 -6.16 -8.86
N SER A 261 5.57 -5.87 -9.19
CA SER A 261 5.12 -5.73 -10.58
C SER A 261 5.75 -4.53 -11.29
N ALA A 262 5.98 -3.42 -10.59
CA ALA A 262 6.69 -2.28 -11.15
C ALA A 262 8.15 -2.64 -11.49
N ALA A 263 8.83 -3.40 -10.63
CA ALA A 263 10.19 -3.88 -10.89
C ALA A 263 10.24 -4.81 -12.12
N ARG A 264 9.25 -5.68 -12.30
CA ARG A 264 9.14 -6.56 -13.47
C ARG A 264 8.79 -5.77 -14.75
N ALA A 265 7.86 -4.82 -14.67
CA ALA A 265 7.54 -3.95 -15.80
C ALA A 265 8.75 -3.13 -16.23
N ARG A 266 9.56 -2.64 -15.29
CA ARG A 266 10.85 -2.00 -15.58
C ARG A 266 11.76 -2.91 -16.39
N ALA A 267 11.94 -4.16 -15.97
CA ALA A 267 12.81 -5.10 -16.66
C ALA A 267 12.41 -5.28 -18.13
N GLU A 268 11.12 -5.48 -18.41
CA GLU A 268 10.59 -5.62 -19.76
C GLU A 268 10.73 -4.34 -20.59
N LEU A 269 10.43 -3.17 -20.00
CA LEU A 269 10.53 -1.89 -20.70
C LEU A 269 11.98 -1.50 -21.01
N LYS A 270 12.89 -1.83 -20.09
CA LYS A 270 14.32 -1.62 -20.27
C LYS A 270 14.89 -2.42 -21.44
N GLU A 271 14.46 -3.69 -21.58
CA GLU A 271 14.86 -4.55 -22.72
C GLU A 271 14.37 -4.00 -24.06
N GLN A 272 13.20 -3.34 -24.07
CA GLN A 272 12.61 -2.73 -25.27
C GLN A 272 13.17 -1.34 -25.59
N SER A 273 13.90 -0.71 -24.64
CA SER A 273 14.37 0.67 -24.78
C SER A 273 15.76 0.73 -25.42
N PHE A 274 15.86 1.42 -26.55
CA PHE A 274 17.16 1.79 -27.13
C PHE A 274 17.70 3.03 -26.40
N GLY A 275 18.82 2.87 -25.68
CA GLY A 275 19.50 4.00 -25.02
C GLY A 275 18.98 4.29 -23.60
N HIS A 276 18.69 3.23 -22.83
CA HIS A 276 18.35 3.34 -21.40
C HIS A 276 19.40 4.16 -20.63
N THR A 277 18.93 5.19 -19.93
CA THR A 277 19.76 6.16 -19.18
C THR A 277 19.66 6.00 -17.67
N GLY A 278 18.58 5.37 -17.18
CA GLY A 278 18.21 5.29 -15.77
C GLY A 278 17.28 6.41 -15.31
N ASP A 279 17.02 7.42 -16.15
CA ASP A 279 16.14 8.57 -15.84
C ASP A 279 14.70 8.35 -16.32
N GLU A 280 14.40 7.24 -17.01
CA GLU A 280 13.09 6.94 -17.55
C GLU A 280 12.08 6.67 -16.41
N GLU A 281 10.81 7.07 -16.63
CA GLU A 281 9.77 6.99 -15.61
C GLU A 281 9.52 5.55 -15.12
N TYR A 282 9.72 4.54 -15.96
CA TYR A 282 9.59 3.12 -15.57
C TYR A 282 10.66 2.64 -14.58
N ASN A 283 11.69 3.43 -14.27
CA ASN A 283 12.66 3.11 -13.19
C ASN A 283 12.15 3.48 -11.79
N PHE A 284 10.96 4.02 -11.70
CA PHE A 284 10.36 4.48 -10.46
C PHE A 284 8.94 3.94 -10.30
N PHE A 285 8.51 3.77 -9.05
CA PHE A 285 7.13 3.40 -8.77
C PHE A 285 6.43 4.43 -7.89
N LEU A 286 5.13 4.60 -8.16
CA LEU A 286 4.26 5.52 -7.41
C LEU A 286 4.03 5.00 -5.99
N ALA A 287 4.24 5.87 -4.99
CA ALA A 287 4.02 5.55 -3.59
C ALA A 287 3.38 6.70 -2.81
N VAL A 288 2.69 6.36 -1.73
CA VAL A 288 2.36 7.27 -0.63
C VAL A 288 3.14 6.82 0.60
N ILE A 289 3.91 7.73 1.20
CA ILE A 289 4.91 7.43 2.21
C ILE A 289 4.50 8.12 3.51
N PHE A 290 4.08 7.34 4.51
CA PHE A 290 3.58 7.85 5.80
C PHE A 290 4.63 7.73 6.90
N PRO A 291 4.69 8.66 7.86
CA PRO A 291 5.45 8.45 9.08
C PRO A 291 4.85 7.29 9.90
N ASP A 292 5.70 6.50 10.52
CA ASP A 292 5.31 5.25 11.21
C ASP A 292 4.37 5.47 12.41
N ASP A 293 4.40 6.63 13.01
CA ASP A 293 3.56 7.01 14.15
C ASP A 293 2.14 7.46 13.76
N GLN A 294 1.86 7.66 12.46
CA GLN A 294 0.53 7.97 11.95
C GLN A 294 -0.16 6.76 11.29
N VAL A 295 0.51 5.64 11.15
CA VAL A 295 -0.03 4.48 10.43
C VAL A 295 -0.84 3.58 11.38
N GLN A 296 -2.04 3.18 10.95
CA GLN A 296 -2.89 2.27 11.68
C GLN A 296 -2.92 0.87 11.05
N ILE A 297 -2.68 -0.15 11.88
CA ILE A 297 -2.85 -1.55 11.52
C ILE A 297 -4.02 -2.10 12.32
N LEU A 298 -5.02 -2.64 11.64
CA LEU A 298 -6.15 -3.33 12.24
C LEU A 298 -5.90 -4.84 12.29
N ALA A 299 -6.66 -5.54 13.14
CA ALA A 299 -6.56 -6.98 13.27
C ALA A 299 -6.91 -7.70 11.96
N TYR A 300 -6.14 -8.72 11.61
CA TYR A 300 -6.47 -9.62 10.52
C TYR A 300 -6.93 -10.94 11.14
N ASN A 301 -8.25 -11.12 11.22
CA ASN A 301 -8.91 -12.21 11.91
C ASN A 301 -9.01 -13.49 11.06
N ARG A 302 -9.36 -14.62 11.67
CA ARG A 302 -9.45 -15.93 11.04
C ARG A 302 -10.84 -16.54 11.28
N ALA A 303 -11.42 -17.16 10.25
CA ALA A 303 -12.60 -17.98 10.35
C ALA A 303 -12.32 -19.35 9.73
N LEU A 304 -12.72 -20.44 10.38
CA LEU A 304 -12.41 -21.79 9.97
C LEU A 304 -13.69 -22.61 9.79
N ARG A 305 -13.78 -23.36 8.71
CA ARG A 305 -14.99 -24.06 8.27
C ARG A 305 -15.30 -25.28 9.12
N ASP A 306 -14.30 -25.90 9.73
CA ASP A 306 -14.45 -27.10 10.54
C ASP A 306 -13.43 -27.18 11.68
N LEU A 307 -13.61 -28.10 12.60
CA LEU A 307 -12.72 -28.40 13.72
C LEU A 307 -11.78 -29.59 13.42
N ASN A 308 -11.50 -29.90 12.16
CA ASN A 308 -10.65 -31.03 11.75
C ASN A 308 -11.14 -32.38 12.26
N GLY A 309 -12.46 -32.61 12.32
CA GLY A 309 -13.10 -33.82 12.81
C GLY A 309 -13.13 -33.96 14.34
N LEU A 310 -12.63 -33.01 15.08
CA LEU A 310 -12.66 -32.99 16.54
C LEU A 310 -14.06 -32.63 17.07
N SER A 311 -14.46 -33.24 18.15
CA SER A 311 -15.55 -32.73 18.98
C SER A 311 -15.15 -31.43 19.67
N THR A 312 -16.12 -30.62 20.07
CA THR A 312 -15.88 -29.36 20.83
C THR A 312 -15.05 -29.63 22.09
N GLY A 313 -15.32 -30.74 22.81
CA GLY A 313 -14.54 -31.10 24.00
C GLY A 313 -13.06 -31.40 23.71
N GLU A 314 -12.78 -32.20 22.67
CA GLU A 314 -11.41 -32.51 22.24
C GLU A 314 -10.67 -31.26 21.77
N PHE A 315 -11.37 -30.33 21.09
CA PHE A 315 -10.82 -29.07 20.67
C PHE A 315 -10.42 -28.21 21.87
N PHE A 316 -11.29 -28.08 22.91
CA PHE A 316 -10.93 -27.38 24.14
C PHE A 316 -9.74 -28.00 24.88
N GLU A 317 -9.68 -29.34 24.98
CA GLU A 317 -8.50 -30.00 25.57
C GLU A 317 -7.22 -29.75 24.79
N GLY A 318 -7.30 -29.62 23.47
CA GLY A 318 -6.18 -29.19 22.62
C GLY A 318 -5.73 -27.79 22.97
N LEU A 319 -6.67 -26.83 23.09
CA LEU A 319 -6.38 -25.42 23.38
C LEU A 319 -5.76 -25.24 24.77
N LYS A 320 -6.24 -25.94 25.81
CA LYS A 320 -5.74 -25.86 27.21
C LYS A 320 -4.26 -26.22 27.34
N LYS A 321 -3.66 -26.91 26.38
CA LYS A 321 -2.22 -27.20 26.37
C LYS A 321 -1.36 -25.93 26.28
N SER A 322 -1.89 -24.89 25.63
CA SER A 322 -1.14 -23.64 25.37
C SER A 322 -1.84 -22.39 25.92
N PHE A 323 -3.14 -22.47 26.21
CA PHE A 323 -3.93 -21.31 26.62
C PHE A 323 -4.73 -21.57 27.88
N ASP A 324 -4.86 -20.53 28.70
CA ASP A 324 -5.92 -20.42 29.68
C ASP A 324 -7.19 -19.99 28.93
N VAL A 325 -8.25 -20.79 29.03
CA VAL A 325 -9.52 -20.56 28.33
C VAL A 325 -10.55 -20.06 29.32
N LYS A 326 -11.10 -18.87 29.04
CA LYS A 326 -12.18 -18.26 29.83
C LYS A 326 -13.45 -18.19 28.98
N GLU A 327 -14.55 -18.75 29.48
CA GLU A 327 -15.89 -18.62 28.91
C GLU A 327 -16.42 -17.18 29.09
N ASP A 328 -17.43 -16.81 28.28
CA ASP A 328 -17.99 -15.45 28.22
C ASP A 328 -16.90 -14.38 28.07
N GLY A 329 -16.03 -14.64 27.10
CA GLY A 329 -14.84 -13.86 26.81
C GLY A 329 -15.10 -12.58 26.01
N VAL A 330 -13.99 -11.91 25.66
CA VAL A 330 -14.04 -10.71 24.84
C VAL A 330 -14.05 -11.06 23.34
N ASP A 331 -14.77 -10.28 22.59
CA ASP A 331 -14.78 -10.35 21.12
C ASP A 331 -13.56 -9.68 20.47
N THR A 332 -12.94 -8.75 21.21
CA THR A 332 -11.76 -8.00 20.76
C THR A 332 -10.66 -8.11 21.83
N PRO A 333 -9.52 -8.73 21.50
CA PRO A 333 -8.37 -8.84 22.40
C PRO A 333 -7.82 -7.47 22.81
N LYS A 334 -7.37 -7.34 24.06
CA LYS A 334 -6.85 -6.09 24.61
C LYS A 334 -5.32 -6.01 24.64
N ARG A 335 -4.63 -7.12 24.41
CA ARG A 335 -3.16 -7.22 24.49
C ARG A 335 -2.65 -8.41 23.69
N ARG A 336 -1.37 -8.40 23.40
CA ARG A 336 -0.66 -9.54 22.80
C ARG A 336 -0.81 -10.82 23.61
N GLY A 337 -0.84 -11.95 22.93
CA GLY A 337 -1.02 -13.27 23.50
C GLY A 337 -2.44 -13.50 24.01
N GLN A 338 -3.38 -12.61 23.72
CA GLN A 338 -4.80 -12.78 23.99
C GLN A 338 -5.56 -12.89 22.66
N PHE A 339 -6.49 -13.84 22.58
CA PHE A 339 -7.34 -14.07 21.41
C PHE A 339 -8.80 -14.13 21.84
N GLY A 340 -9.68 -13.55 21.04
CA GLY A 340 -11.10 -13.86 21.12
C GLY A 340 -11.39 -15.07 20.25
N MET A 341 -12.13 -16.04 20.73
CA MET A 341 -12.61 -17.19 19.98
C MET A 341 -14.12 -17.26 20.03
N TYR A 342 -14.77 -17.27 18.88
CA TYR A 342 -16.21 -17.46 18.77
C TYR A 342 -16.52 -18.87 18.30
N LEU A 343 -17.22 -19.63 19.14
CA LEU A 343 -17.56 -21.04 18.94
C LEU A 343 -18.94 -21.32 19.54
N GLU A 344 -19.79 -22.04 18.82
CA GLU A 344 -21.14 -22.48 19.30
C GLU A 344 -21.97 -21.34 19.94
N GLY A 345 -21.95 -20.16 19.29
CA GLY A 345 -22.76 -19.01 19.71
C GLY A 345 -22.17 -18.19 20.86
N ARG A 346 -20.95 -18.47 21.34
CA ARG A 346 -20.33 -17.81 22.49
C ARG A 346 -18.91 -17.33 22.20
N TRP A 347 -18.55 -16.21 22.82
CA TRP A 347 -17.17 -15.74 22.86
C TRP A 347 -16.39 -16.37 24.00
N HIS A 348 -15.18 -16.81 23.73
CA HIS A 348 -14.19 -17.27 24.69
C HIS A 348 -12.95 -16.41 24.60
N THR A 349 -12.27 -16.15 25.72
CA THR A 349 -10.94 -15.55 25.70
C THR A 349 -9.89 -16.63 25.88
N LEU A 350 -8.94 -16.69 24.93
CA LEU A 350 -7.74 -17.50 25.03
C LEU A 350 -6.60 -16.60 25.48
N SER A 351 -5.94 -16.91 26.58
CA SER A 351 -4.75 -16.21 27.04
C SER A 351 -3.56 -17.16 26.99
N LEU A 352 -2.51 -16.79 26.22
CA LEU A 352 -1.31 -17.60 26.08
C LEU A 352 -0.65 -17.79 27.47
N ARG A 353 -0.40 -19.03 27.84
CA ARG A 353 0.27 -19.41 29.08
C ARG A 353 1.77 -19.05 29.00
N ALA A 354 2.36 -18.66 30.11
CA ALA A 354 3.77 -18.29 30.18
C ALA A 354 4.72 -19.44 29.76
N ASP A 355 4.35 -20.67 30.13
CA ASP A 355 5.13 -21.89 29.76
C ASP A 355 4.96 -22.33 28.30
N ALA A 356 3.96 -21.79 27.58
CA ALA A 356 3.72 -22.02 26.17
C ALA A 356 4.20 -20.87 25.29
N ALA A 357 4.71 -19.77 25.87
CA ALA A 357 5.21 -18.63 25.14
C ALA A 357 6.38 -19.05 24.22
N PRO A 358 6.41 -18.58 22.95
CA PRO A 358 7.53 -18.88 22.07
C PRO A 358 8.81 -18.21 22.57
N PRO A 359 10.00 -18.70 22.16
CA PRO A 359 11.23 -17.96 22.36
C PRO A 359 11.09 -16.52 21.84
N GLN A 360 11.73 -15.57 22.50
CA GLN A 360 11.75 -14.20 22.01
C GLN A 360 12.36 -14.15 20.61
N GLY A 361 11.65 -13.55 19.68
CA GLY A 361 12.03 -13.43 18.28
C GLY A 361 11.07 -12.49 17.57
N THR A 362 11.51 -11.94 16.46
CA THR A 362 10.72 -10.95 15.72
C THR A 362 9.43 -11.56 15.16
N VAL A 363 9.50 -12.69 14.46
CA VAL A 363 8.35 -13.34 13.81
C VAL A 363 7.60 -14.28 14.75
N THR A 364 8.31 -15.08 15.54
CA THR A 364 7.69 -16.12 16.38
C THR A 364 6.80 -15.56 17.49
N SER A 365 7.06 -14.32 17.93
CA SER A 365 6.30 -13.65 18.98
C SER A 365 5.04 -12.93 18.49
N LEU A 366 4.79 -12.89 17.18
CA LEU A 366 3.58 -12.31 16.61
C LEU A 366 2.36 -13.20 16.94
N ASP A 367 1.22 -12.59 17.28
CA ASP A 367 -0.01 -13.31 17.60
C ASP A 367 -0.47 -14.21 16.45
N VAL A 368 -0.26 -13.78 15.21
CA VAL A 368 -0.54 -14.60 14.01
C VAL A 368 0.32 -15.87 13.97
N SER A 369 1.58 -15.80 14.39
CA SER A 369 2.48 -16.96 14.48
C SER A 369 2.12 -17.85 15.65
N ILE A 370 1.80 -17.28 16.80
CA ILE A 370 1.34 -18.03 17.98
C ILE A 370 0.06 -18.81 17.66
N LEU A 371 -0.93 -18.17 17.01
CA LEU A 371 -2.14 -18.86 16.60
C LEU A 371 -1.83 -20.01 15.61
N GLN A 372 -0.95 -19.77 14.63
CA GLN A 372 -0.51 -20.78 13.66
C GLN A 372 0.12 -21.98 14.36
N ASP A 373 1.09 -21.74 15.23
CA ASP A 373 1.93 -22.77 15.82
C ASP A 373 1.27 -23.53 16.99
N ARG A 374 0.27 -22.93 17.65
CA ARG A 374 -0.39 -23.50 18.83
C ARG A 374 -1.79 -24.01 18.54
N VAL A 375 -2.45 -23.53 17.48
CA VAL A 375 -3.85 -23.91 17.17
C VAL A 375 -4.01 -24.40 15.75
N LEU A 376 -3.66 -23.58 14.74
CA LEU A 376 -4.02 -23.91 13.35
C LEU A 376 -3.34 -25.16 12.85
N ALA A 377 -2.01 -25.28 13.03
CA ALA A 377 -1.28 -26.46 12.58
C ALA A 377 -1.49 -27.68 13.50
N PRO A 378 -1.24 -27.63 14.81
CA PRO A 378 -1.25 -28.85 15.64
C PRO A 378 -2.65 -29.36 15.99
N ILE A 379 -3.68 -28.51 16.03
CA ILE A 379 -5.04 -28.91 16.43
C ILE A 379 -5.93 -29.02 15.20
N LEU A 380 -5.94 -27.98 14.35
CA LEU A 380 -6.85 -27.89 13.22
C LEU A 380 -6.24 -28.42 11.90
N GLY A 381 -4.97 -28.84 11.91
CA GLY A 381 -4.31 -29.45 10.76
C GLY A 381 -4.05 -28.48 9.59
N ILE A 382 -4.10 -27.17 9.82
CA ILE A 382 -3.84 -26.15 8.80
C ILE A 382 -2.35 -25.80 8.79
N ASN A 383 -1.60 -26.47 7.93
CA ASN A 383 -0.16 -26.32 7.85
C ASN A 383 0.27 -25.12 6.97
N ASP A 384 -0.47 -24.79 5.93
CA ASP A 384 -0.22 -23.62 5.07
C ASP A 384 -1.52 -22.84 4.85
N VAL A 385 -1.65 -21.72 5.55
CA VAL A 385 -2.81 -20.83 5.48
C VAL A 385 -3.03 -20.18 4.11
N ARG A 386 -2.02 -20.23 3.20
CA ARG A 386 -2.12 -19.66 1.84
C ARG A 386 -2.91 -20.57 0.90
N THR A 387 -2.92 -21.84 1.15
CA THR A 387 -3.45 -22.88 0.24
C THR A 387 -4.62 -23.66 0.82
N ASP A 388 -4.77 -23.71 2.15
CA ASP A 388 -5.87 -24.42 2.80
C ASP A 388 -7.19 -23.66 2.61
N LYS A 389 -8.18 -24.33 2.01
CA LYS A 389 -9.50 -23.76 1.71
C LYS A 389 -10.46 -23.75 2.91
N ARG A 390 -10.04 -24.31 4.05
CA ARG A 390 -10.85 -24.34 5.28
C ARG A 390 -10.70 -23.08 6.12
N ILE A 391 -9.73 -22.22 5.78
CA ILE A 391 -9.51 -20.95 6.48
C ILE A 391 -9.88 -19.76 5.60
N ASP A 392 -10.66 -18.86 6.16
CA ASP A 392 -10.99 -17.56 5.58
C ASP A 392 -10.40 -16.43 6.45
N PHE A 393 -10.06 -15.30 5.82
CA PHE A 393 -9.46 -14.15 6.47
C PHE A 393 -10.44 -12.99 6.52
N VAL A 394 -10.63 -12.42 7.69
CA VAL A 394 -11.54 -11.30 7.92
C VAL A 394 -10.74 -10.06 8.30
N GLY A 395 -10.62 -9.12 7.37
CA GLY A 395 -9.88 -7.87 7.57
C GLY A 395 -10.57 -6.90 8.52
N GLY A 396 -9.77 -6.03 9.13
CA GLY A 396 -10.07 -5.18 10.27
C GLY A 396 -11.41 -4.48 10.30
N MET A 397 -11.85 -3.81 9.22
CA MET A 397 -13.11 -3.06 9.18
C MET A 397 -14.36 -3.92 9.41
N ARG A 398 -14.33 -5.20 9.01
CA ARG A 398 -15.44 -6.13 9.22
C ARG A 398 -15.54 -6.60 10.68
N GLY A 399 -14.41 -6.59 11.40
CA GLY A 399 -14.32 -6.78 12.85
C GLY A 399 -14.89 -8.09 13.38
N SER A 400 -15.12 -8.11 14.70
CA SER A 400 -15.69 -9.25 15.44
C SER A 400 -17.15 -9.57 15.04
N LYS A 401 -17.90 -8.57 14.55
CA LYS A 401 -19.28 -8.75 14.10
C LYS A 401 -19.37 -9.72 12.91
N GLU A 402 -18.44 -9.61 11.97
CA GLU A 402 -18.38 -10.51 10.82
C GLU A 402 -17.97 -11.93 11.21
N LEU A 403 -17.04 -12.07 12.16
CA LEU A 403 -16.66 -13.38 12.72
C LEU A 403 -17.87 -14.09 13.32
N LYS A 404 -18.63 -13.37 14.15
CA LYS A 404 -19.88 -13.86 14.74
C LYS A 404 -20.87 -14.28 13.63
N ARG A 405 -21.10 -13.42 12.64
CA ARG A 405 -22.03 -13.70 11.54
C ARG A 405 -21.65 -14.99 10.77
N LEU A 406 -20.37 -15.16 10.44
CA LEU A 406 -19.91 -16.33 9.71
C LEU A 406 -20.16 -17.64 10.46
N VAL A 407 -19.97 -17.63 11.77
CA VAL A 407 -20.23 -18.85 12.60
C VAL A 407 -21.74 -19.05 12.80
N ASP A 408 -22.51 -18.02 13.10
CA ASP A 408 -23.96 -18.12 13.31
C ASP A 408 -24.70 -18.57 12.03
N GLU A 409 -24.21 -18.20 10.85
CA GLU A 409 -24.74 -18.63 9.55
C GLU A 409 -24.23 -20.04 9.12
N GLY A 410 -23.39 -20.69 9.92
CA GLY A 410 -22.82 -22.00 9.60
C GLY A 410 -21.79 -21.99 8.47
N LYS A 411 -21.26 -20.80 8.09
CA LYS A 411 -20.18 -20.63 7.10
C LYS A 411 -18.80 -20.94 7.70
N ALA A 412 -18.68 -20.85 9.01
CA ALA A 412 -17.52 -21.25 9.78
C ALA A 412 -17.96 -22.01 11.03
N ALA A 413 -17.13 -22.95 11.49
CA ALA A 413 -17.33 -23.65 12.76
C ALA A 413 -16.76 -22.86 13.94
N VAL A 414 -15.63 -22.19 13.74
CA VAL A 414 -14.94 -21.39 14.74
C VAL A 414 -14.30 -20.16 14.11
N ALA A 415 -14.25 -19.06 14.85
CA ALA A 415 -13.56 -17.86 14.40
C ALA A 415 -12.66 -17.30 15.52
N PHE A 416 -11.54 -16.68 15.11
CA PHE A 416 -10.55 -16.08 16.02
C PHE A 416 -10.39 -14.59 15.71
N SER A 417 -10.51 -13.78 16.74
CA SER A 417 -10.16 -12.38 16.76
C SER A 417 -8.77 -12.22 17.38
N LEU A 418 -7.88 -11.50 16.70
CA LEU A 418 -6.49 -11.32 17.09
C LEU A 418 -6.24 -9.88 17.58
N TYR A 419 -5.21 -9.72 18.41
CA TYR A 419 -4.65 -8.41 18.67
C TYR A 419 -3.90 -7.93 17.40
N PRO A 420 -4.02 -6.66 16.99
CA PRO A 420 -3.35 -6.17 15.80
C PRO A 420 -1.83 -6.28 15.88
N THR A 421 -1.20 -6.60 14.77
CA THR A 421 0.26 -6.44 14.63
C THR A 421 0.60 -4.95 14.77
N MET A 422 1.62 -4.63 15.56
CA MET A 422 2.01 -3.23 15.78
C MET A 422 3.00 -2.77 14.71
N MET A 423 3.04 -1.45 14.43
CA MET A 423 4.03 -0.88 13.50
C MET A 423 5.46 -1.25 13.88
N GLN A 424 5.79 -1.23 15.18
CA GLN A 424 7.12 -1.61 15.64
C GLN A 424 7.48 -3.07 15.31
N ASP A 425 6.50 -3.98 15.24
CA ASP A 425 6.74 -5.38 14.81
C ASP A 425 7.12 -5.43 13.34
N LEU A 426 6.37 -4.71 12.49
CA LEU A 426 6.65 -4.64 11.06
C LEU A 426 8.06 -4.10 10.80
N LEU A 427 8.41 -2.99 11.44
CA LEU A 427 9.74 -2.39 11.31
C LEU A 427 10.84 -3.37 11.78
N SER A 428 10.65 -4.01 12.94
CA SER A 428 11.64 -4.95 13.51
C SER A 428 11.84 -6.18 12.64
N VAL A 429 10.75 -6.78 12.11
CA VAL A 429 10.81 -7.93 11.20
C VAL A 429 11.51 -7.54 9.89
N SER A 430 11.15 -6.39 9.31
CA SER A 430 11.77 -5.88 8.09
C SER A 430 13.25 -5.53 8.30
N ASP A 431 13.61 -4.96 9.45
CA ASP A 431 14.99 -4.63 9.81
C ASP A 431 15.87 -5.89 9.98
N ALA A 432 15.27 -6.98 10.46
CA ALA A 432 15.94 -8.28 10.57
C ALA A 432 16.05 -9.02 9.22
N GLY A 433 15.44 -8.51 8.13
CA GLY A 433 15.35 -9.19 6.84
C GLY A 433 14.46 -10.45 6.89
N GLU A 434 13.56 -10.52 7.88
CA GLU A 434 12.64 -11.62 8.07
C GLU A 434 11.30 -11.35 7.35
N ILE A 435 10.49 -12.39 7.21
CA ILE A 435 9.19 -12.33 6.54
C ILE A 435 8.09 -12.72 7.52
N MET A 436 7.06 -11.90 7.60
CA MET A 436 5.86 -12.20 8.37
C MET A 436 5.06 -13.36 7.75
N PRO A 437 4.30 -14.12 8.56
CA PRO A 437 3.28 -15.00 8.02
C PRO A 437 2.30 -14.22 7.12
N PRO A 438 1.68 -14.88 6.13
CA PRO A 438 0.72 -14.20 5.26
C PRO A 438 -0.47 -13.68 6.07
N LYS A 439 -1.01 -12.53 5.63
CA LYS A 439 -2.16 -11.92 6.28
C LYS A 439 -1.90 -11.54 7.75
N SER A 440 -0.71 -11.00 8.03
CA SER A 440 -0.31 -10.51 9.36
C SER A 440 -0.74 -9.06 9.62
N THR A 441 -0.90 -8.27 8.58
CA THR A 441 -1.20 -6.82 8.65
C THR A 441 -2.41 -6.48 7.80
N TRP A 442 -3.24 -5.55 8.29
CA TRP A 442 -4.34 -4.94 7.56
C TRP A 442 -4.30 -3.43 7.80
N PHE A 443 -3.75 -2.69 6.84
CA PHE A 443 -3.63 -1.24 6.93
C PHE A 443 -4.95 -0.55 6.58
N GLU A 444 -5.37 0.40 7.40
CA GLU A 444 -6.50 1.29 7.17
C GLU A 444 -6.14 2.73 7.60
N PRO A 445 -6.74 3.73 6.94
CA PRO A 445 -7.62 3.67 5.77
C PRO A 445 -6.88 3.29 4.47
N LYS A 446 -7.60 2.67 3.52
CA LYS A 446 -7.04 2.29 2.22
C LYS A 446 -6.84 3.49 1.31
N LEU A 447 -5.69 3.52 0.63
CA LEU A 447 -5.44 4.48 -0.46
C LEU A 447 -6.45 4.29 -1.59
N ARG A 448 -6.62 5.31 -2.43
CA ARG A 448 -7.49 5.23 -3.61
C ARG A 448 -6.67 5.14 -4.89
N ASP A 449 -7.12 4.28 -5.80
CA ASP A 449 -6.65 4.23 -7.19
C ASP A 449 -7.31 5.36 -8.00
N GLY A 450 -6.63 5.84 -9.04
CA GLY A 450 -7.15 6.81 -10.00
C GLY A 450 -7.02 8.30 -9.61
N LEU A 451 -6.59 8.64 -8.39
CA LEU A 451 -6.41 10.04 -7.96
C LEU A 451 -5.13 10.68 -8.50
N LEU A 452 -4.03 9.97 -8.43
CA LEU A 452 -2.73 10.36 -8.96
C LEU A 452 -2.17 9.16 -9.71
N ILE A 453 -1.93 9.30 -11.00
CA ILE A 453 -1.48 8.24 -11.89
C ILE A 453 -0.09 8.59 -12.40
N HIS A 454 0.84 7.66 -12.33
CA HIS A 454 2.18 7.79 -12.85
C HIS A 454 2.30 7.08 -14.19
N ARG A 455 2.57 7.81 -15.28
CA ARG A 455 2.82 7.26 -16.62
C ARG A 455 4.27 6.78 -16.74
N ILE A 456 4.46 5.59 -17.33
CA ILE A 456 5.76 4.90 -17.45
C ILE A 456 6.14 4.60 -18.88
#